data_f5371657b70884cced853854d2d603b6
#
_entry.id   f5371657b70884cced853854d2d603b6
#
_cell.length_a   1.000
_cell.length_b   1.000
_cell.length_c   1.000
_cell.angle_alpha   90.00
_cell.angle_beta   90.00
_cell.angle_gamma   90.00
#
_symmetry.space_group_name_H-M   'P 1'
#
loop_
_entity.id
_entity.type
_entity.pdbx_description
1 polymer ?
#
loop_
_entity_poly.entity_id
_entity_poly.type
_entity_poly.pdbx_seq_one_letter_code
_entity_poly.pdbx_strand_id
1 'polypeptide(L)'
;MILILALLLLGSPLAAQGVHPVTGRQIAGVMSAAGSNWLDRPEREEEEQPDKALQAIGFRRGMVVADVGAGSGFMSFKMSKLIGPSGKVYAVDIQPEMLEILNKRARENKIANVETILSTDRDPKLPAGALDLILLVDVYHEFSHPQEMLDRMRESLKPNGRLVLLEYRKEDPTVPIRPEHKMSVAEVRAELEPEGFQFDQTIEVLPRQHILIFRPRKY
;
A
#
# COMPACT_ATOMS: atom_id res chain seq x y z
N MET A 1 5.86 -36.35 -18.76
CA MET A 1 4.61 -35.60 -18.95
C MET A 1 3.99 -35.38 -17.57
N ILE A 2 4.39 -34.32 -16.87
CA ILE A 2 3.97 -34.01 -15.49
C ILE A 2 2.84 -33.02 -15.62
N LEU A 3 1.64 -33.44 -15.25
CA LEU A 3 0.42 -32.64 -15.22
C LEU A 3 0.52 -31.72 -13.99
N ILE A 4 0.81 -30.44 -14.19
CA ILE A 4 0.71 -29.42 -13.14
C ILE A 4 -0.78 -29.10 -12.97
N LEU A 5 -1.37 -29.66 -11.93
CA LEU A 5 -2.73 -29.36 -11.49
C LEU A 5 -2.71 -27.98 -10.83
N ALA A 6 -3.08 -26.94 -11.56
CA ALA A 6 -3.31 -25.62 -11.02
C ALA A 6 -4.51 -25.69 -10.07
N LEU A 7 -4.25 -25.71 -8.78
CA LEU A 7 -5.27 -25.61 -7.75
C LEU A 7 -5.81 -24.18 -7.73
N LEU A 8 -6.92 -23.97 -8.46
CA LEU A 8 -7.74 -22.76 -8.35
C LEU A 8 -8.30 -22.72 -6.91
N LEU A 9 -7.68 -21.93 -6.05
CA LEU A 9 -8.27 -21.52 -4.78
C LEU A 9 -9.52 -20.69 -5.10
N LEU A 10 -10.68 -21.34 -5.06
CA LEU A 10 -12.00 -20.73 -5.07
C LEU A 10 -12.23 -20.04 -3.73
N GLY A 11 -11.52 -18.94 -3.47
CA GLY A 11 -12.02 -17.93 -2.56
C GLY A 11 -13.18 -17.26 -3.26
N SER A 12 -14.34 -17.21 -2.62
CA SER A 12 -15.50 -16.47 -3.12
C SER A 12 -15.04 -15.08 -3.52
N PRO A 13 -15.32 -14.58 -4.74
CA PRO A 13 -14.98 -13.21 -5.07
C PRO A 13 -15.78 -12.31 -4.13
N LEU A 14 -15.11 -11.55 -3.26
CA LEU A 14 -15.76 -10.40 -2.66
C LEU A 14 -16.24 -9.56 -3.84
N ALA A 15 -17.54 -9.26 -3.84
CA ALA A 15 -18.17 -8.51 -4.93
C ALA A 15 -17.38 -7.21 -5.16
N ALA A 16 -17.20 -6.84 -6.43
CA ALA A 16 -16.61 -5.56 -6.79
C ALA A 16 -17.26 -4.43 -5.99
N GLN A 17 -16.44 -3.63 -5.29
CA GLN A 17 -16.93 -2.60 -4.35
C GLN A 17 -17.48 -1.34 -5.05
N GLY A 18 -17.77 -1.43 -6.35
CA GLY A 18 -18.25 -0.32 -7.16
C GLY A 18 -17.22 0.17 -8.17
N VAL A 19 -17.38 1.41 -8.59
CA VAL A 19 -16.46 2.08 -9.55
C VAL A 19 -15.91 3.38 -8.95
N HIS A 20 -14.69 3.72 -9.33
CA HIS A 20 -14.07 4.98 -8.92
C HIS A 20 -14.85 6.17 -9.48
N PRO A 21 -15.21 7.18 -8.64
CA PRO A 21 -16.13 8.26 -9.02
C PRO A 21 -15.59 9.16 -10.15
N VAL A 22 -14.27 9.27 -10.30
CA VAL A 22 -13.64 10.13 -11.31
C VAL A 22 -13.39 9.38 -12.62
N THR A 23 -12.81 8.18 -12.55
CA THR A 23 -12.34 7.43 -13.74
C THR A 23 -13.29 6.35 -14.20
N GLY A 24 -14.24 5.93 -13.37
CA GLY A 24 -15.11 4.78 -13.65
C GLY A 24 -14.37 3.44 -13.57
N ARG A 25 -13.11 3.40 -13.13
CA ARG A 25 -12.34 2.17 -12.91
C ARG A 25 -13.06 1.28 -11.90
N GLN A 26 -13.12 -0.02 -12.17
CA GLN A 26 -13.62 -0.98 -11.21
C GLN A 26 -12.74 -1.03 -9.97
N ILE A 27 -13.34 -0.91 -8.80
CA ILE A 27 -12.66 -1.06 -7.51
C ILE A 27 -12.51 -2.54 -7.20
N ALA A 28 -11.28 -2.98 -6.94
CA ALA A 28 -11.02 -4.37 -6.63
C ALA A 28 -11.50 -4.75 -5.23
N GLY A 29 -11.78 -6.04 -5.03
CA GLY A 29 -12.15 -6.56 -3.72
C GLY A 29 -10.93 -6.70 -2.81
N VAL A 30 -11.10 -6.33 -1.54
CA VAL A 30 -10.06 -6.48 -0.51
C VAL A 30 -9.77 -7.96 -0.26
N MET A 31 -8.50 -8.34 -0.17
CA MET A 31 -8.11 -9.70 0.20
C MET A 31 -8.41 -9.94 1.68
N SER A 32 -9.10 -11.03 1.99
CA SER A 32 -9.41 -11.38 3.38
C SER A 32 -8.15 -11.80 4.16
N ALA A 33 -8.18 -11.64 5.49
CA ALA A 33 -7.09 -12.07 6.38
C ALA A 33 -6.76 -13.56 6.29
N ALA A 34 -7.69 -14.41 5.85
CA ALA A 34 -7.43 -15.82 5.56
C ALA A 34 -6.37 -16.02 4.44
N GLY A 35 -6.19 -15.02 3.56
CA GLY A 35 -5.17 -14.99 2.51
C GLY A 35 -3.83 -14.43 2.95
N SER A 36 -3.63 -14.08 4.22
CA SER A 36 -2.42 -13.40 4.71
C SER A 36 -1.11 -14.14 4.41
N ASN A 37 -1.13 -15.48 4.35
CA ASN A 37 0.05 -16.26 3.98
C ASN A 37 0.59 -15.93 2.58
N TRP A 38 -0.28 -15.48 1.67
CA TRP A 38 0.15 -15.04 0.33
C TRP A 38 1.00 -13.77 0.40
N LEU A 39 0.72 -12.88 1.36
CA LEU A 39 1.49 -11.65 1.57
C LEU A 39 2.92 -11.90 2.04
N ASP A 40 3.17 -13.05 2.65
CA ASP A 40 4.45 -13.43 3.24
C ASP A 40 5.15 -14.54 2.45
N ARG A 41 4.68 -14.85 1.23
CA ARG A 41 5.29 -15.89 0.40
C ARG A 41 6.75 -15.55 0.07
N PRO A 42 7.68 -16.53 0.10
CA PRO A 42 9.09 -16.29 -0.20
C PRO A 42 9.34 -15.72 -1.60
N GLU A 43 8.52 -16.10 -2.57
CA GLU A 43 8.60 -15.64 -3.97
C GLU A 43 8.43 -14.12 -4.11
N ARG A 44 7.78 -13.48 -3.13
CA ARG A 44 7.55 -12.03 -3.12
C ARG A 44 8.86 -11.22 -3.18
N GLU A 45 9.91 -11.71 -2.53
CA GLU A 45 11.23 -11.05 -2.55
C GLU A 45 11.82 -10.98 -3.97
N GLU A 46 11.61 -11.99 -4.79
CA GLU A 46 12.07 -12.02 -6.19
C GLU A 46 11.09 -11.26 -7.10
N GLU A 47 9.80 -11.48 -6.93
CA GLU A 47 8.72 -10.96 -7.78
C GLU A 47 8.53 -9.45 -7.66
N GLU A 48 8.63 -8.90 -6.46
CA GLU A 48 8.32 -7.50 -6.14
C GLU A 48 9.55 -6.69 -5.74
N GLN A 49 10.64 -7.33 -5.32
CA GLN A 49 11.89 -6.70 -4.88
C GLN A 49 11.67 -5.57 -3.83
N PRO A 50 11.01 -5.86 -2.70
CA PRO A 50 10.58 -4.85 -1.72
C PRO A 50 11.74 -4.03 -1.15
N ASP A 51 12.91 -4.62 -0.91
CA ASP A 51 14.07 -3.88 -0.41
C ASP A 51 14.58 -2.86 -1.44
N LYS A 52 14.54 -3.20 -2.72
CA LYS A 52 14.88 -2.28 -3.82
C LYS A 52 13.87 -1.16 -3.95
N ALA A 53 12.57 -1.47 -3.75
CA ALA A 53 11.51 -0.46 -3.70
C ALA A 53 11.78 0.56 -2.58
N LEU A 54 11.99 0.08 -1.36
CA LEU A 54 12.24 0.93 -0.19
C LEU A 54 13.53 1.76 -0.33
N GLN A 55 14.58 1.19 -0.92
CA GLN A 55 15.80 1.92 -1.25
C GLN A 55 15.54 3.04 -2.25
N ALA A 56 14.79 2.78 -3.32
CA ALA A 56 14.46 3.77 -4.34
C ALA A 56 13.56 4.91 -3.79
N ILE A 57 12.64 4.59 -2.88
CA ILE A 57 11.79 5.56 -2.18
C ILE A 57 12.62 6.47 -1.26
N GLY A 58 13.68 5.97 -0.66
CA GLY A 58 14.63 6.75 0.14
C GLY A 58 14.13 7.05 1.56
N PHE A 59 14.00 6.03 2.37
CA PHE A 59 13.75 6.16 3.81
C PHE A 59 14.99 6.68 4.55
N ARG A 60 14.79 7.44 5.63
CA ARG A 60 15.86 7.96 6.49
C ARG A 60 15.55 7.68 7.96
N ARG A 61 16.61 7.55 8.74
CA ARG A 61 16.47 7.36 10.21
C ARG A 61 15.68 8.51 10.84
N GLY A 62 14.79 8.19 11.75
CA GLY A 62 13.96 9.15 12.46
C GLY A 62 12.68 9.59 11.72
N MET A 63 12.42 9.11 10.49
CA MET A 63 11.18 9.44 9.80
C MET A 63 9.96 8.88 10.54
N VAL A 64 8.85 9.60 10.44
CA VAL A 64 7.51 9.15 10.84
C VAL A 64 6.75 8.80 9.57
N VAL A 65 6.37 7.54 9.42
CA VAL A 65 5.80 7.02 8.18
C VAL A 65 4.54 6.21 8.45
N ALA A 66 3.70 6.04 7.44
CA ALA A 66 2.57 5.13 7.50
C ALA A 66 2.66 4.07 6.38
N ASP A 67 2.19 2.87 6.70
CA ASP A 67 1.90 1.74 5.81
C ASP A 67 0.38 1.57 5.81
N VAL A 68 -0.30 2.02 4.77
CA VAL A 68 -1.77 1.94 4.69
C VAL A 68 -2.17 0.75 3.83
N GLY A 69 -2.94 -0.16 4.40
CA GLY A 69 -3.14 -1.52 3.92
C GLY A 69 -1.97 -2.43 4.34
N ALA A 70 -1.57 -2.32 5.61
CA ALA A 70 -0.35 -2.95 6.13
C ALA A 70 -0.40 -4.49 6.13
N GLY A 71 -1.59 -5.08 6.11
CA GLY A 71 -1.78 -6.53 6.11
C GLY A 71 -1.06 -7.20 7.28
N SER A 72 -0.26 -8.23 6.97
CA SER A 72 0.54 -8.98 7.95
C SER A 72 1.76 -8.22 8.51
N GLY A 73 2.02 -6.98 8.03
CA GLY A 73 3.14 -6.14 8.44
C GLY A 73 4.43 -6.32 7.64
N PHE A 74 4.38 -7.03 6.53
CA PHE A 74 5.57 -7.34 5.72
C PHE A 74 6.39 -6.07 5.36
N MET A 75 5.75 -5.03 4.83
CA MET A 75 6.42 -3.76 4.51
C MET A 75 6.67 -2.93 5.77
N SER A 76 5.75 -2.91 6.72
CA SER A 76 5.88 -2.18 7.99
C SER A 76 7.16 -2.54 8.73
N PHE A 77 7.53 -3.83 8.81
CA PHE A 77 8.74 -4.27 9.51
C PHE A 77 10.03 -3.90 8.75
N LYS A 78 10.01 -3.96 7.43
CA LYS A 78 11.13 -3.49 6.60
C LYS A 78 11.35 -1.99 6.77
N MET A 79 10.28 -1.19 6.75
CA MET A 79 10.34 0.26 7.01
C MET A 79 10.84 0.57 8.42
N SER A 80 10.32 -0.14 9.44
CA SER A 80 10.74 -0.01 10.83
C SER A 80 12.26 -0.14 11.00
N LYS A 81 12.85 -1.14 10.34
CA LYS A 81 14.31 -1.36 10.34
C LYS A 81 15.07 -0.19 9.70
N LEU A 82 14.58 0.35 8.60
CA LEU A 82 15.23 1.43 7.85
C LEU A 82 15.20 2.76 8.61
N ILE A 83 14.05 3.12 9.20
CA ILE A 83 13.91 4.38 9.94
C ILE A 83 14.54 4.32 11.33
N GLY A 84 14.79 3.11 11.86
CA GLY A 84 15.44 2.88 13.15
C GLY A 84 14.56 3.25 14.35
N PRO A 85 15.09 3.08 15.58
CA PRO A 85 14.30 3.19 16.81
C PRO A 85 13.82 4.62 17.15
N SER A 86 14.40 5.66 16.54
CA SER A 86 13.94 7.04 16.69
C SER A 86 12.84 7.44 15.71
N GLY A 87 12.54 6.59 14.72
CA GLY A 87 11.43 6.75 13.80
C GLY A 87 10.19 6.01 14.26
N LYS A 88 9.08 6.18 13.53
CA LYS A 88 7.81 5.53 13.82
C LYS A 88 7.11 5.09 12.55
N VAL A 89 6.57 3.87 12.55
CA VAL A 89 5.67 3.35 11.53
C VAL A 89 4.26 3.27 12.10
N TYR A 90 3.31 3.91 11.46
CA TYR A 90 1.89 3.64 11.65
C TYR A 90 1.47 2.58 10.63
N ALA A 91 1.16 1.39 11.12
CA ALA A 91 0.67 0.27 10.32
C ALA A 91 -0.86 0.27 10.35
N VAL A 92 -1.46 0.67 9.26
CA VAL A 92 -2.91 0.92 9.15
C VAL A 92 -3.56 -0.18 8.32
N ASP A 93 -4.61 -0.79 8.84
CA ASP A 93 -5.42 -1.75 8.11
C ASP A 93 -6.90 -1.63 8.51
N ILE A 94 -7.79 -2.03 7.59
CA ILE A 94 -9.24 -2.03 7.84
C ILE A 94 -9.69 -3.33 8.53
N GLN A 95 -8.88 -4.39 8.46
CA GLN A 95 -9.18 -5.70 9.00
C GLN A 95 -8.51 -5.89 10.38
N PRO A 96 -9.28 -6.02 11.48
CA PRO A 96 -8.71 -6.23 12.80
C PRO A 96 -7.87 -7.51 12.88
N GLU A 97 -8.23 -8.55 12.13
CA GLU A 97 -7.51 -9.82 12.10
C GLU A 97 -6.10 -9.67 11.50
N MET A 98 -5.93 -8.80 10.49
CA MET A 98 -4.59 -8.47 9.95
C MET A 98 -3.74 -7.78 11.01
N LEU A 99 -4.31 -6.82 11.73
CA LEU A 99 -3.61 -6.12 12.82
C LEU A 99 -3.25 -7.05 13.99
N GLU A 100 -4.07 -8.06 14.28
CA GLU A 100 -3.75 -9.10 15.27
C GLU A 100 -2.51 -9.90 14.85
N ILE A 101 -2.45 -10.35 13.59
CA ILE A 101 -1.29 -11.04 13.01
C ILE A 101 -0.05 -10.15 13.10
N LEU A 102 -0.15 -8.90 12.65
CA LEU A 102 0.94 -7.93 12.69
C LEU A 102 1.44 -7.70 14.11
N ASN A 103 0.55 -7.44 15.07
CA ASN A 103 0.89 -7.20 16.47
C ASN A 103 1.56 -8.41 17.12
N LYS A 104 1.12 -9.63 16.83
CA LYS A 104 1.76 -10.86 17.29
C LYS A 104 3.19 -10.92 16.78
N ARG A 105 3.39 -10.73 15.47
CA ARG A 105 4.73 -10.75 14.83
C ARG A 105 5.66 -9.65 15.35
N ALA A 106 5.12 -8.43 15.58
CA ALA A 106 5.89 -7.33 16.15
C ALA A 106 6.44 -7.69 17.54
N ARG A 107 5.61 -8.31 18.40
CA ARG A 107 6.04 -8.78 19.74
C ARG A 107 7.11 -9.87 19.65
N GLU A 108 6.89 -10.89 18.80
CA GLU A 108 7.82 -12.01 18.61
C GLU A 108 9.20 -11.53 18.13
N ASN A 109 9.23 -10.52 17.26
CA ASN A 109 10.46 -9.94 16.71
C ASN A 109 10.98 -8.72 17.52
N LYS A 110 10.37 -8.38 18.66
CA LYS A 110 10.75 -7.26 19.52
C LYS A 110 10.82 -5.90 18.79
N ILE A 111 9.88 -5.70 17.86
CA ILE A 111 9.75 -4.44 17.10
C ILE A 111 8.90 -3.48 17.93
N ALA A 112 9.49 -2.35 18.33
CA ALA A 112 8.85 -1.40 19.27
C ALA A 112 8.38 -0.10 18.62
N ASN A 113 8.80 0.20 17.39
CA ASN A 113 8.50 1.45 16.69
C ASN A 113 7.43 1.31 15.59
N VAL A 114 6.64 0.24 15.64
CA VAL A 114 5.45 0.03 14.82
C VAL A 114 4.22 0.13 15.71
N GLU A 115 3.30 1.02 15.35
CA GLU A 115 2.01 1.20 16.01
C GLU A 115 0.89 0.87 15.03
N THR A 116 -0.03 0.01 15.42
CA THR A 116 -1.17 -0.41 14.58
C THR A 116 -2.37 0.52 14.75
N ILE A 117 -3.04 0.82 13.64
CA ILE A 117 -4.26 1.62 13.61
C ILE A 117 -5.35 0.86 12.85
N LEU A 118 -6.50 0.65 13.48
CA LEU A 118 -7.69 0.16 12.79
C LEU A 118 -8.38 1.33 12.10
N SER A 119 -8.30 1.34 10.77
CA SER A 119 -8.94 2.33 9.92
C SER A 119 -10.44 2.07 9.71
N THR A 120 -11.07 3.00 9.00
CA THR A 120 -12.34 2.76 8.31
C THR A 120 -12.11 2.77 6.81
N ASP A 121 -13.15 2.54 6.03
CA ASP A 121 -13.15 2.66 4.57
C ASP A 121 -13.05 4.12 4.06
N ARG A 122 -13.10 5.13 4.99
CA ARG A 122 -13.06 6.57 4.69
C ARG A 122 -11.98 7.34 5.43
N ASP A 123 -11.38 6.73 6.45
CA ASP A 123 -10.43 7.44 7.32
C ASP A 123 -9.35 6.48 7.82
N PRO A 124 -8.06 6.71 7.45
CA PRO A 124 -6.93 5.95 7.95
C PRO A 124 -6.60 6.27 9.41
N LYS A 125 -7.24 7.27 10.01
CA LYS A 125 -7.05 7.76 11.39
C LYS A 125 -5.61 8.12 11.74
N LEU A 126 -4.88 8.61 10.78
CA LEU A 126 -3.50 9.05 10.93
C LEU A 126 -3.44 10.43 11.61
N PRO A 127 -2.40 10.72 12.40
CA PRO A 127 -2.23 12.03 13.04
C PRO A 127 -1.97 13.13 12.00
N ALA A 128 -2.68 14.25 12.13
CA ALA A 128 -2.58 15.38 11.21
C ALA A 128 -1.18 16.00 11.20
N GLY A 129 -0.65 16.32 10.01
CA GLY A 129 0.62 17.02 9.80
C GLY A 129 1.86 16.32 10.34
N ALA A 130 1.78 15.02 10.64
CA ALA A 130 2.83 14.30 11.34
C ALA A 130 3.75 13.47 10.43
N LEU A 131 3.31 13.12 9.22
CA LEU A 131 3.96 12.09 8.42
C LEU A 131 4.93 12.66 7.40
N ASP A 132 6.12 12.07 7.35
CA ASP A 132 7.11 12.33 6.30
C ASP A 132 6.79 11.56 5.02
N LEU A 133 6.10 10.40 5.15
CA LEU A 133 5.74 9.55 4.03
C LEU A 133 4.56 8.64 4.40
N ILE A 134 3.63 8.47 3.46
CA ILE A 134 2.62 7.42 3.47
C ILE A 134 2.91 6.49 2.31
N LEU A 135 2.96 5.18 2.57
CA LEU A 135 3.16 4.13 1.60
C LEU A 135 1.87 3.32 1.43
N LEU A 136 1.52 3.08 0.17
CA LEU A 136 0.45 2.19 -0.27
C LEU A 136 1.07 1.13 -1.17
N VAL A 137 0.92 -0.15 -0.85
CA VAL A 137 1.48 -1.25 -1.65
C VAL A 137 0.37 -2.18 -2.09
N ASP A 138 0.01 -2.12 -3.36
CA ASP A 138 -1.06 -2.92 -3.98
C ASP A 138 -2.39 -2.84 -3.20
N VAL A 139 -2.78 -1.62 -2.81
CA VAL A 139 -3.96 -1.39 -1.96
C VAL A 139 -4.85 -0.24 -2.42
N TYR A 140 -4.31 0.78 -3.09
CA TYR A 140 -5.12 1.94 -3.50
C TYR A 140 -6.27 1.53 -4.42
N HIS A 141 -6.05 0.58 -5.31
CA HIS A 141 -7.06 0.07 -6.22
C HIS A 141 -8.26 -0.63 -5.52
N GLU A 142 -8.14 -0.90 -4.21
CA GLU A 142 -9.19 -1.50 -3.36
C GLU A 142 -10.02 -0.47 -2.58
N PHE A 143 -9.65 0.82 -2.58
CA PHE A 143 -10.36 1.82 -1.79
C PHE A 143 -11.79 2.05 -2.30
N SER A 144 -12.77 1.73 -1.46
CA SER A 144 -14.20 1.95 -1.76
C SER A 144 -14.61 3.41 -1.68
N HIS A 145 -13.89 4.23 -0.90
CA HIS A 145 -14.07 5.67 -0.73
C HIS A 145 -12.73 6.40 -0.91
N PRO A 146 -12.17 6.37 -2.15
CA PRO A 146 -10.81 6.84 -2.39
C PRO A 146 -10.64 8.34 -2.11
N GLN A 147 -11.65 9.16 -2.39
CA GLN A 147 -11.56 10.62 -2.20
C GLN A 147 -11.42 10.98 -0.72
N GLU A 148 -12.27 10.40 0.15
CA GLU A 148 -12.20 10.64 1.58
C GLU A 148 -10.88 10.12 2.18
N MET A 149 -10.43 8.93 1.75
CA MET A 149 -9.14 8.38 2.17
C MET A 149 -7.97 9.27 1.76
N LEU A 150 -7.96 9.75 0.51
CA LEU A 150 -6.93 10.65 0.00
C LEU A 150 -6.91 11.98 0.74
N ASP A 151 -8.07 12.58 1.03
CA ASP A 151 -8.18 13.83 1.77
C ASP A 151 -7.57 13.69 3.19
N ARG A 152 -7.94 12.64 3.92
CA ARG A 152 -7.38 12.34 5.26
C ARG A 152 -5.88 12.05 5.23
N MET A 153 -5.41 11.32 4.22
CA MET A 153 -3.98 11.09 4.05
C MET A 153 -3.24 12.39 3.74
N ARG A 154 -3.80 13.27 2.91
CA ARG A 154 -3.21 14.59 2.61
C ARG A 154 -3.10 15.46 3.87
N GLU A 155 -4.13 15.49 4.72
CA GLU A 155 -4.12 16.19 6.01
C GLU A 155 -3.06 15.64 6.98
N SER A 156 -2.74 14.35 6.88
CA SER A 156 -1.76 13.68 7.75
C SER A 156 -0.31 13.95 7.36
N LEU A 157 -0.07 14.35 6.11
CA LEU A 157 1.27 14.62 5.61
C LEU A 157 1.81 15.98 6.11
N LYS A 158 3.10 16.00 6.41
CA LYS A 158 3.85 17.26 6.58
C LYS A 158 3.85 18.05 5.26
N PRO A 159 4.13 19.36 5.27
CA PRO A 159 4.19 20.19 4.06
C PRO A 159 5.13 19.69 2.96
N ASN A 160 6.18 18.94 3.34
CA ASN A 160 7.13 18.31 2.41
C ASN A 160 7.01 16.77 2.43
N GLY A 161 5.92 16.24 3.01
CA GLY A 161 5.63 14.82 3.05
C GLY A 161 5.32 14.27 1.65
N ARG A 162 5.33 12.95 1.52
CA ARG A 162 5.10 12.27 0.25
C ARG A 162 4.05 11.16 0.42
N LEU A 163 3.17 11.04 -0.56
CA LEU A 163 2.35 9.86 -0.76
C LEU A 163 3.03 9.01 -1.85
N VAL A 164 3.28 7.76 -1.55
CA VAL A 164 3.96 6.81 -2.45
C VAL A 164 3.07 5.60 -2.66
N LEU A 165 2.80 5.29 -3.92
CA LEU A 165 2.06 4.11 -4.32
C LEU A 165 3.00 3.13 -5.04
N LEU A 166 2.95 1.86 -4.65
CA LEU A 166 3.43 0.74 -5.43
C LEU A 166 2.19 0.04 -5.98
N GLU A 167 2.08 -0.03 -7.31
CA GLU A 167 0.94 -0.67 -7.98
C GLU A 167 1.44 -1.53 -9.14
N TYR A 168 0.82 -2.69 -9.35
CA TYR A 168 1.14 -3.53 -10.50
C TYR A 168 0.84 -2.81 -11.81
N ARG A 169 1.79 -2.90 -12.77
CA ARG A 169 1.70 -2.23 -14.07
C ARG A 169 0.53 -2.74 -14.89
N LYS A 170 -0.45 -1.89 -15.15
CA LYS A 170 -1.55 -2.17 -16.07
C LYS A 170 -1.10 -2.12 -17.52
N GLU A 171 -0.07 -1.32 -17.81
CA GLU A 171 0.54 -1.18 -19.13
C GLU A 171 1.26 -2.46 -19.58
N ASP A 172 1.65 -3.32 -18.65
CA ASP A 172 2.33 -4.58 -18.95
C ASP A 172 1.34 -5.76 -18.87
N PRO A 173 0.93 -6.32 -20.03
CA PRO A 173 0.02 -7.46 -20.05
C PRO A 173 0.67 -8.76 -19.55
N THR A 174 2.01 -8.81 -19.42
CA THR A 174 2.73 -10.00 -18.97
C THR A 174 2.77 -10.16 -17.45
N VAL A 175 2.46 -9.09 -16.69
CA VAL A 175 2.34 -9.17 -15.24
C VAL A 175 1.14 -10.06 -14.87
N PRO A 176 1.35 -11.20 -14.15
CA PRO A 176 0.34 -12.24 -13.93
C PRO A 176 -0.61 -11.90 -12.78
N ILE A 177 -1.19 -10.69 -12.82
CA ILE A 177 -2.15 -10.15 -11.84
C ILE A 177 -3.45 -9.82 -12.57
N ARG A 178 -4.59 -9.99 -11.90
CA ARG A 178 -5.90 -9.66 -12.46
C ARG A 178 -5.97 -8.18 -12.84
N PRO A 179 -6.65 -7.83 -13.95
CA PRO A 179 -6.69 -6.44 -14.44
C PRO A 179 -7.21 -5.42 -13.41
N GLU A 180 -8.19 -5.79 -12.57
CA GLU A 180 -8.76 -4.93 -11.53
C GLU A 180 -7.79 -4.62 -10.38
N HIS A 181 -6.72 -5.43 -10.20
CA HIS A 181 -5.64 -5.21 -9.24
C HIS A 181 -4.40 -4.57 -9.87
N LYS A 182 -4.53 -4.00 -11.06
CA LYS A 182 -3.46 -3.25 -11.72
C LYS A 182 -3.88 -1.81 -11.93
N MET A 183 -2.94 -0.91 -11.88
CA MET A 183 -3.17 0.49 -12.22
C MET A 183 -2.14 1.01 -13.21
N SER A 184 -2.59 1.84 -14.14
CA SER A 184 -1.69 2.60 -14.99
C SER A 184 -1.27 3.91 -14.30
N VAL A 185 -0.10 4.43 -14.69
CA VAL A 185 0.35 5.77 -14.24
C VAL A 185 -0.71 6.82 -14.54
N ALA A 186 -1.35 6.73 -15.71
CA ALA A 186 -2.39 7.68 -16.12
C ALA A 186 -3.62 7.61 -15.22
N GLU A 187 -4.10 6.42 -14.86
CA GLU A 187 -5.24 6.24 -13.95
C GLU A 187 -4.94 6.80 -12.56
N VAL A 188 -3.79 6.42 -11.98
CA VAL A 188 -3.41 6.92 -10.64
C VAL A 188 -3.34 8.45 -10.63
N ARG A 189 -2.75 9.08 -11.65
CA ARG A 189 -2.69 10.53 -11.76
C ARG A 189 -4.07 11.16 -11.90
N ALA A 190 -4.93 10.60 -12.75
CA ALA A 190 -6.29 11.10 -12.95
C ALA A 190 -7.14 11.04 -11.67
N GLU A 191 -6.84 10.08 -10.78
CA GLU A 191 -7.55 9.90 -9.52
C GLU A 191 -6.97 10.75 -8.37
N LEU A 192 -5.65 10.95 -8.30
CA LEU A 192 -5.00 11.65 -7.19
C LEU A 192 -4.85 13.17 -7.40
N GLU A 193 -4.63 13.62 -8.64
CA GLU A 193 -4.38 15.05 -8.90
C GLU A 193 -5.59 15.94 -8.57
N PRO A 194 -6.86 15.53 -8.82
CA PRO A 194 -8.03 16.28 -8.39
C PRO A 194 -8.16 16.40 -6.87
N GLU A 195 -7.66 15.41 -6.12
CA GLU A 195 -7.76 15.34 -4.66
C GLU A 195 -6.61 16.13 -3.95
N GLY A 196 -5.97 17.04 -4.67
CA GLY A 196 -4.98 17.94 -4.09
C GLY A 196 -3.57 17.37 -3.96
N PHE A 197 -3.27 16.33 -4.70
CA PHE A 197 -1.91 15.83 -4.87
C PHE A 197 -1.29 16.34 -6.16
N GLN A 198 0.02 16.56 -6.12
CA GLN A 198 0.83 16.85 -7.30
C GLN A 198 1.72 15.67 -7.59
N PHE A 199 1.66 15.17 -8.81
CA PHE A 199 2.57 14.14 -9.28
C PHE A 199 4.02 14.67 -9.28
N ASP A 200 4.94 13.89 -8.70
CA ASP A 200 6.37 14.22 -8.63
C ASP A 200 7.14 13.38 -9.66
N GLN A 201 7.08 12.05 -9.56
CA GLN A 201 7.77 11.15 -10.48
C GLN A 201 7.24 9.72 -10.42
N THR A 202 7.56 8.94 -11.46
CA THR A 202 7.48 7.48 -11.46
C THR A 202 8.90 6.91 -11.46
N ILE A 203 9.15 5.85 -10.67
CA ILE A 203 10.40 5.10 -10.65
C ILE A 203 10.13 3.68 -11.14
N GLU A 204 10.79 3.27 -12.22
CA GLU A 204 10.55 2.02 -12.94
C GLU A 204 11.68 1.00 -12.72
N VAL A 205 12.05 0.77 -11.45
CA VAL A 205 13.15 -0.14 -11.09
C VAL A 205 12.70 -1.55 -10.72
N LEU A 206 11.39 -1.73 -10.51
CA LEU A 206 10.81 -3.01 -10.07
C LEU A 206 10.37 -3.85 -11.26
N PRO A 207 10.36 -5.18 -11.14
CA PRO A 207 9.99 -6.06 -12.26
C PRO A 207 8.52 -5.95 -12.65
N ARG A 208 7.60 -5.75 -11.69
CA ARG A 208 6.15 -5.85 -11.92
C ARG A 208 5.35 -4.61 -11.54
N GLN A 209 5.92 -3.72 -10.70
CA GLN A 209 5.20 -2.57 -10.14
C GLN A 209 5.83 -1.24 -10.58
N HIS A 210 5.01 -0.18 -10.57
CA HIS A 210 5.48 1.21 -10.55
C HIS A 210 5.70 1.67 -9.11
N ILE A 211 6.63 2.60 -8.92
CA ILE A 211 6.69 3.43 -7.72
C ILE A 211 6.25 4.84 -8.14
N LEU A 212 5.08 5.26 -7.71
CA LEU A 212 4.50 6.56 -8.03
C LEU A 212 4.61 7.47 -6.82
N ILE A 213 5.23 8.64 -6.99
CA ILE A 213 5.46 9.60 -5.91
C ILE A 213 4.64 10.85 -6.14
N PHE A 214 3.89 11.24 -5.10
CA PHE A 214 3.08 12.45 -5.07
C PHE A 214 3.42 13.31 -3.86
N ARG A 215 3.13 14.60 -3.94
CA ARG A 215 3.24 15.56 -2.84
C ARG A 215 1.91 16.26 -2.63
N PRO A 216 1.59 16.68 -1.38
CA PRO A 216 0.47 17.59 -1.17
C PRO A 216 0.68 18.86 -2.02
N ARG A 217 -0.38 19.28 -2.72
CA ARG A 217 -0.35 20.55 -3.47
C ARG A 217 -0.30 21.71 -2.47
N LYS A 218 0.65 22.62 -2.66
CA LYS A 218 0.71 23.87 -1.88
C LYS A 218 -0.32 24.86 -2.46
N TYR A 219 -1.21 25.33 -1.62
CA TYR A 219 -2.14 26.39 -1.94
C TYR A 219 -1.52 27.76 -1.62
#